data_d9486faa904eef87ea200fca9e4c09c7
#
_entry.id   d9486faa904eef87ea200fca9e4c09c7
#
_cell.length_a   1.000
_cell.length_b   1.000
_cell.length_c   1.000
_cell.angle_alpha   90.00
_cell.angle_beta   90.00
_cell.angle_gamma   90.00
#
_symmetry.space_group_name_H-M   'P 1'
#
loop_
_entity.id
_entity.type
_entity.pdbx_description
1 polymer ?
#
loop_
_entity_poly.entity_id
_entity_poly.type
_entity_poly.pdbx_seq_one_letter_code
_entity_poly.pdbx_strand_id
1 'polypeptide(L)'
;EWDDLVEWAVERGLWGIENLSLIPGKAGSAPVQNIGAYGCEAKDAIRRVEMYCVETGNLLTLDAAHCGFGYRESVFKHDLKGRVIITAIEIRLSHTPRPKLGYGDVEREVEARGGATLPDPAVLGNAGSFFKNPVVEAPVAKRLLAEYPDMPHYAAPEGRVKLAAGWLIDRAGMKGYREGSVGVHERQALVLVNHGGATGGEVIAFARTVQAKVREKFGIEIDTEVNIL
;
A
#
# COMPACT_ATOMS: atom_id res chain seq x y z
N GLU A 1 16.44 0.11 5.27
CA GLU A 1 15.16 0.35 4.63
C GLU A 1 14.46 -0.96 4.24
N TRP A 2 13.16 -0.92 3.95
CA TRP A 2 12.43 -2.10 3.48
C TRP A 2 12.95 -2.55 2.10
N ASP A 3 13.17 -1.60 1.21
CA ASP A 3 13.59 -1.91 -0.16
C ASP A 3 15.01 -2.50 -0.22
N ASP A 4 15.93 -2.04 0.64
CA ASP A 4 17.25 -2.66 0.79
C ASP A 4 17.15 -4.15 1.15
N LEU A 5 16.15 -4.52 1.99
CA LEU A 5 15.89 -5.92 2.33
C LEU A 5 15.34 -6.70 1.13
N VAL A 6 14.48 -6.09 0.32
CA VAL A 6 13.93 -6.72 -0.90
C VAL A 6 15.06 -6.94 -1.91
N GLU A 7 15.87 -5.91 -2.18
CA GLU A 7 17.02 -5.99 -3.08
C GLU A 7 17.99 -7.08 -2.62
N TRP A 8 18.38 -7.06 -1.33
CA TRP A 8 19.24 -8.06 -0.72
C TRP A 8 18.72 -9.50 -0.90
N ALA A 9 17.42 -9.70 -0.79
CA ALA A 9 16.78 -11.01 -0.97
C ALA A 9 16.82 -11.45 -2.43
N VAL A 10 16.44 -10.57 -3.36
CA VAL A 10 16.40 -10.85 -4.81
C VAL A 10 17.79 -11.17 -5.35
N GLU A 11 18.83 -10.40 -4.97
CA GLU A 11 20.23 -10.67 -5.35
C GLU A 11 20.72 -12.05 -4.92
N ARG A 12 20.13 -12.64 -3.88
CA ARG A 12 20.47 -13.97 -3.35
C ARG A 12 19.54 -15.08 -3.84
N GLY A 13 18.66 -14.76 -4.79
CA GLY A 13 17.67 -15.71 -5.31
C GLY A 13 16.64 -16.14 -4.26
N LEU A 14 16.33 -15.25 -3.33
CA LEU A 14 15.34 -15.47 -2.28
C LEU A 14 14.04 -14.75 -2.65
N TRP A 15 12.96 -15.49 -2.79
CA TRP A 15 11.67 -15.05 -3.31
C TRP A 15 10.60 -15.01 -2.24
N GLY A 16 9.61 -14.10 -2.42
CA GLY A 16 8.42 -13.98 -1.56
C GLY A 16 8.11 -12.56 -1.12
N ILE A 17 9.02 -11.59 -1.35
CA ILE A 17 8.83 -10.16 -1.07
C ILE A 17 9.15 -9.27 -2.27
N GLU A 18 9.49 -9.83 -3.42
CA GLU A 18 9.87 -9.10 -4.64
C GLU A 18 8.79 -8.14 -5.12
N ASN A 19 7.52 -8.51 -5.01
CA ASN A 19 6.39 -7.65 -5.38
C ASN A 19 6.20 -6.46 -4.43
N LEU A 20 6.91 -6.44 -3.30
CA LEU A 20 6.85 -5.38 -2.30
C LEU A 20 8.02 -4.39 -2.40
N SER A 21 8.79 -4.46 -3.50
CA SER A 21 9.88 -3.52 -3.80
C SER A 21 9.37 -2.09 -3.92
N LEU A 22 10.24 -1.12 -3.62
CA LEU A 22 9.99 0.32 -3.66
C LEU A 22 8.84 0.80 -2.74
N ILE A 23 8.36 -0.03 -1.80
CA ILE A 23 7.47 0.44 -0.73
C ILE A 23 8.34 1.18 0.28
N PRO A 24 8.13 2.49 0.48
CA PRO A 24 8.95 3.27 1.39
C PRO A 24 8.72 2.87 2.86
N GLY A 25 9.76 3.02 3.68
CA GLY A 25 9.72 2.76 5.12
C GLY A 25 10.75 1.72 5.58
N LYS A 26 10.74 1.44 6.86
CA LYS A 26 11.64 0.49 7.51
C LYS A 26 11.06 -0.92 7.54
N ALA A 27 11.91 -1.95 7.52
CA ALA A 27 11.47 -3.33 7.67
C ALA A 27 10.64 -3.55 8.96
N GLY A 28 11.02 -2.91 10.08
CA GLY A 28 10.26 -2.95 11.32
C GLY A 28 8.88 -2.28 11.27
N SER A 29 8.62 -1.39 10.31
CA SER A 29 7.30 -0.78 10.13
C SER A 29 6.37 -1.59 9.21
N ALA A 30 6.92 -2.54 8.45
CA ALA A 30 6.15 -3.35 7.50
C ALA A 30 4.93 -4.08 8.13
N PRO A 31 5.03 -4.69 9.35
CA PRO A 31 3.89 -5.35 9.98
C PRO A 31 2.83 -4.40 10.50
N VAL A 32 3.14 -3.11 10.76
CA VAL A 32 2.19 -2.17 11.37
C VAL A 32 0.91 -2.06 10.55
N GLN A 33 1.04 -1.88 9.26
CA GLN A 33 -0.10 -1.81 8.34
C GLN A 33 -0.13 -2.97 7.34
N ASN A 34 0.60 -4.06 7.63
CA ASN A 34 0.66 -5.19 6.71
C ASN A 34 0.86 -4.70 5.27
N ILE A 35 2.02 -4.04 5.01
CA ILE A 35 2.31 -3.44 3.70
C ILE A 35 2.04 -4.43 2.57
N GLY A 36 1.60 -3.93 1.43
CA GLY A 36 1.27 -4.81 0.32
C GLY A 36 1.15 -4.08 -1.00
N ALA A 37 1.55 -4.75 -2.06
CA ALA A 37 1.43 -4.30 -3.44
C ALA A 37 1.24 -5.51 -4.37
N TYR A 38 0.63 -5.28 -5.52
CA TYR A 38 0.53 -6.28 -6.59
C TYR A 38 0.04 -7.66 -6.14
N GLY A 39 -0.99 -7.68 -5.27
CA GLY A 39 -1.58 -8.93 -4.76
C GLY A 39 -0.75 -9.67 -3.72
N CYS A 40 0.37 -9.10 -3.26
CA CYS A 40 1.18 -9.60 -2.16
C CYS A 40 1.01 -8.72 -0.92
N GLU A 41 1.13 -9.32 0.24
CA GLU A 41 1.13 -8.62 1.54
C GLU A 41 2.30 -9.12 2.39
N ALA A 42 2.83 -8.27 3.28
CA ALA A 42 3.95 -8.61 4.15
C ALA A 42 3.67 -9.84 5.02
N LYS A 43 2.41 -10.03 5.46
CA LYS A 43 1.98 -11.21 6.21
C LYS A 43 2.24 -12.53 5.50
N ASP A 44 2.32 -12.53 4.15
CA ASP A 44 2.56 -13.74 3.36
C ASP A 44 3.99 -14.28 3.61
N ALA A 45 4.92 -13.39 3.98
CA ALA A 45 6.30 -13.70 4.29
C ALA A 45 6.64 -13.62 5.79
N ILE A 46 6.00 -12.73 6.55
CA ILE A 46 6.26 -12.56 7.98
C ILE A 46 5.86 -13.84 8.74
N ARG A 47 6.77 -14.32 9.56
CA ARG A 47 6.57 -15.45 10.48
C ARG A 47 6.39 -15.01 11.92
N ARG A 48 7.21 -14.04 12.34
CA ARG A 48 7.23 -13.50 13.71
C ARG A 48 7.56 -12.02 13.70
N VAL A 49 7.09 -11.33 14.73
CA VAL A 49 7.44 -9.95 15.03
C VAL A 49 8.00 -9.87 16.44
N GLU A 50 9.22 -9.39 16.58
CA GLU A 50 9.83 -9.10 17.87
C GLU A 50 9.59 -7.63 18.22
N MET A 51 9.30 -7.39 19.49
CA MET A 51 8.94 -6.05 19.96
C MET A 51 9.38 -5.84 21.40
N TYR A 52 9.67 -4.60 21.72
CA TYR A 52 9.91 -4.12 23.08
C TYR A 52 8.62 -3.53 23.64
N CYS A 53 8.14 -4.05 24.76
CA CYS A 53 6.99 -3.49 25.47
C CYS A 53 7.42 -2.27 26.28
N VAL A 54 6.87 -1.11 25.96
CA VAL A 54 7.24 0.17 26.61
C VAL A 54 6.85 0.19 28.09
N GLU A 55 5.73 -0.43 28.42
CA GLU A 55 5.21 -0.45 29.80
C GLU A 55 6.03 -1.36 30.75
N THR A 56 6.39 -2.56 30.26
CA THR A 56 7.04 -3.57 31.10
C THR A 56 8.55 -3.64 30.96
N GLY A 57 9.11 -3.04 29.91
CA GLY A 57 10.53 -3.13 29.58
C GLY A 57 10.96 -4.49 29.01
N ASN A 58 10.03 -5.38 28.70
CA ASN A 58 10.31 -6.72 28.21
C ASN A 58 10.35 -6.82 26.71
N LEU A 59 11.21 -7.71 26.20
CA LEU A 59 11.15 -8.16 24.82
C LEU A 59 10.07 -9.23 24.68
N LEU A 60 9.21 -9.08 23.69
CA LEU A 60 8.11 -9.98 23.37
C LEU A 60 8.24 -10.43 21.92
N THR A 61 7.74 -11.62 21.63
CA THR A 61 7.66 -12.15 20.27
C THR A 61 6.23 -12.57 19.99
N LEU A 62 5.71 -12.17 18.85
CA LEU A 62 4.36 -12.51 18.41
C LEU A 62 4.44 -13.28 17.08
N ASP A 63 3.87 -14.47 17.03
CA ASP A 63 3.74 -15.20 15.77
C ASP A 63 2.75 -14.49 14.84
N ALA A 64 2.96 -14.60 13.53
CA ALA A 64 2.13 -13.93 12.52
C ALA A 64 0.62 -14.19 12.69
N ALA A 65 0.24 -15.41 13.14
CA ALA A 65 -1.16 -15.76 13.41
C ALA A 65 -1.82 -14.89 14.49
N HIS A 66 -1.04 -14.31 15.39
CA HIS A 66 -1.51 -13.47 16.49
C HIS A 66 -1.34 -11.97 16.21
N CYS A 67 -0.73 -11.60 15.08
CA CYS A 67 -0.55 -10.20 14.69
C CYS A 67 -1.84 -9.53 14.16
N GLY A 68 -2.94 -10.28 14.01
CA GLY A 68 -4.22 -9.75 13.54
C GLY A 68 -4.13 -9.10 12.16
N PHE A 69 -3.30 -9.64 11.27
CA PHE A 69 -3.10 -9.09 9.94
C PHE A 69 -4.36 -9.14 9.09
N GLY A 70 -4.79 -7.97 8.61
CA GLY A 70 -5.84 -7.78 7.64
C GLY A 70 -5.37 -6.87 6.49
N TYR A 71 -6.31 -6.45 5.65
CA TYR A 71 -6.00 -5.49 4.58
C TYR A 71 -5.61 -4.13 5.18
N ARG A 72 -4.32 -3.82 5.15
CA ARG A 72 -3.71 -2.61 5.76
C ARG A 72 -3.99 -2.50 7.26
N GLU A 73 -4.12 -3.65 7.94
CA GLU A 73 -4.48 -3.76 9.35
C GLU A 73 -3.59 -4.75 10.10
N SER A 74 -3.39 -4.45 11.41
CA SER A 74 -2.74 -5.33 12.38
C SER A 74 -3.04 -4.88 13.81
N VAL A 75 -2.72 -5.72 14.80
CA VAL A 75 -2.79 -5.35 16.24
C VAL A 75 -1.91 -4.14 16.58
N PHE A 76 -0.86 -3.87 15.80
CA PHE A 76 0.06 -2.74 16.02
C PHE A 76 -0.58 -1.38 15.71
N LYS A 77 -1.67 -1.36 14.94
CA LYS A 77 -2.46 -0.14 14.69
C LYS A 77 -3.54 0.12 15.75
N HIS A 78 -3.89 -0.89 16.53
CA HIS A 78 -4.97 -0.88 17.51
C HIS A 78 -4.46 -1.18 18.91
N ASP A 79 -4.58 -2.43 19.38
CA ASP A 79 -4.35 -2.84 20.77
C ASP A 79 -2.93 -2.58 21.26
N LEU A 80 -1.95 -2.65 20.36
CA LEU A 80 -0.53 -2.44 20.67
C LEU A 80 0.00 -1.06 20.22
N LYS A 81 -0.86 -0.20 19.69
CA LYS A 81 -0.46 1.15 19.22
C LYS A 81 0.09 1.97 20.39
N GLY A 82 1.33 2.45 20.23
CA GLY A 82 2.03 3.26 21.24
C GLY A 82 2.50 2.46 22.47
N ARG A 83 2.21 1.16 22.54
CA ARG A 83 2.60 0.30 23.67
C ARG A 83 3.83 -0.55 23.39
N VAL A 84 4.18 -0.72 22.13
CA VAL A 84 5.33 -1.50 21.70
C VAL A 84 6.18 -0.79 20.67
N ILE A 85 7.47 -1.12 20.64
CA ILE A 85 8.42 -0.73 19.61
C ILE A 85 8.85 -2.01 18.90
N ILE A 86 8.56 -2.16 17.62
CA ILE A 86 8.98 -3.31 16.82
C ILE A 86 10.49 -3.22 16.62
N THR A 87 11.20 -4.25 17.02
CA THR A 87 12.67 -4.34 16.98
C THR A 87 13.18 -5.21 15.84
N ALA A 88 12.45 -6.27 15.50
CA ALA A 88 12.79 -7.16 14.39
C ALA A 88 11.56 -7.83 13.79
N ILE A 89 11.72 -8.35 12.58
CA ILE A 89 10.78 -9.26 11.94
C ILE A 89 11.51 -10.51 11.47
N GLU A 90 10.90 -11.66 11.64
CA GLU A 90 11.34 -12.91 11.02
C GLU A 90 10.49 -13.12 9.75
N ILE A 91 11.16 -13.22 8.61
CA ILE A 91 10.52 -13.51 7.32
C ILE A 91 10.95 -14.87 6.78
N ARG A 92 10.06 -15.56 6.12
CA ARG A 92 10.32 -16.80 5.42
C ARG A 92 10.32 -16.56 3.92
N LEU A 93 11.46 -16.76 3.30
CA LEU A 93 11.67 -16.65 1.86
C LEU A 93 11.89 -18.02 1.22
N SER A 94 11.77 -18.10 -0.09
CA SER A 94 11.89 -19.34 -0.87
C SER A 94 13.04 -19.24 -1.89
N HIS A 95 13.79 -20.33 -2.07
CA HIS A 95 14.72 -20.44 -3.19
C HIS A 95 14.03 -20.76 -4.54
N THR A 96 12.75 -21.11 -4.50
CA THR A 96 11.97 -21.37 -5.72
C THR A 96 11.15 -20.13 -6.07
N PRO A 97 11.33 -19.54 -7.27
CA PRO A 97 10.52 -18.43 -7.75
C PRO A 97 9.04 -18.81 -7.78
N ARG A 98 8.19 -17.95 -7.23
CA ARG A 98 6.72 -18.06 -7.29
C ARG A 98 6.11 -16.67 -7.48
N PRO A 99 6.45 -15.95 -8.55
CA PRO A 99 5.99 -14.58 -8.75
C PRO A 99 4.46 -14.56 -8.86
N LYS A 100 3.83 -13.66 -8.11
CA LYS A 100 2.38 -13.40 -8.21
C LYS A 100 2.16 -12.32 -9.27
N LEU A 101 1.96 -12.71 -10.53
CA LEU A 101 1.81 -11.79 -11.66
C LEU A 101 0.35 -11.46 -11.97
N GLY A 102 -0.61 -12.22 -11.47
CA GLY A 102 -2.04 -12.13 -11.82
C GLY A 102 -2.79 -10.90 -11.25
N TYR A 103 -2.11 -9.83 -10.82
CA TYR A 103 -2.74 -8.62 -10.31
C TYR A 103 -2.72 -7.51 -11.37
N GLY A 104 -3.90 -7.19 -11.94
CA GLY A 104 -4.03 -6.14 -12.95
C GLY A 104 -3.15 -6.40 -14.18
N ASP A 105 -2.40 -5.39 -14.59
CA ASP A 105 -1.49 -5.44 -15.75
C ASP A 105 -0.05 -5.83 -15.39
N VAL A 106 0.21 -6.33 -14.16
CA VAL A 106 1.58 -6.61 -13.68
C VAL A 106 2.33 -7.57 -14.62
N GLU A 107 1.67 -8.64 -15.06
CA GLU A 107 2.26 -9.61 -15.98
C GLU A 107 2.73 -8.94 -17.27
N ARG A 108 1.87 -8.16 -17.90
CA ARG A 108 2.18 -7.41 -19.13
C ARG A 108 3.27 -6.35 -18.92
N GLU A 109 3.27 -5.65 -17.77
CA GLU A 109 4.28 -4.63 -17.45
C GLU A 109 5.64 -5.27 -17.11
N VAL A 110 5.66 -6.40 -16.43
CA VAL A 110 6.89 -7.17 -16.16
C VAL A 110 7.48 -7.70 -17.46
N GLU A 111 6.65 -8.26 -18.35
CA GLU A 111 7.07 -8.70 -19.67
C GLU A 111 7.62 -7.56 -20.53
N ALA A 112 6.97 -6.38 -20.48
CA ALA A 112 7.35 -5.22 -21.28
C ALA A 112 8.59 -4.49 -20.77
N ARG A 113 8.88 -4.51 -19.46
CA ARG A 113 9.87 -3.61 -18.83
C ARG A 113 10.89 -4.28 -17.92
N GLY A 114 10.67 -5.52 -17.52
CA GLY A 114 11.55 -6.23 -16.60
C GLY A 114 11.74 -5.58 -15.22
N GLY A 115 10.77 -4.78 -14.71
CA GLY A 115 10.93 -4.11 -13.43
C GLY A 115 9.73 -3.35 -12.86
N ALA A 116 9.89 -2.79 -11.68
CA ALA A 116 8.89 -2.16 -10.84
C ALA A 116 8.21 -0.93 -11.49
N THR A 117 6.94 -0.71 -11.16
CA THR A 117 6.09 0.35 -11.71
C THR A 117 5.97 1.58 -10.82
N LEU A 118 6.44 1.53 -9.56
CA LEU A 118 6.43 2.68 -8.66
C LEU A 118 7.59 3.63 -8.96
N PRO A 119 7.40 4.96 -8.80
CA PRO A 119 8.49 5.90 -8.93
C PRO A 119 9.48 5.73 -7.77
N ASP A 120 10.79 5.76 -8.08
CA ASP A 120 11.84 5.73 -7.07
C ASP A 120 11.74 6.97 -6.17
N PRO A 121 11.53 6.82 -4.84
CA PRO A 121 11.44 7.93 -3.91
C PRO A 121 12.69 8.81 -3.83
N ALA A 122 13.87 8.27 -4.16
CA ALA A 122 15.11 9.03 -4.22
C ALA A 122 15.17 10.00 -5.41
N VAL A 123 14.44 9.67 -6.50
CA VAL A 123 14.37 10.51 -7.71
C VAL A 123 13.17 11.47 -7.64
N LEU A 124 12.02 10.97 -7.20
CA LEU A 124 10.79 11.75 -7.08
C LEU A 124 10.13 11.43 -5.74
N GLY A 125 10.20 12.38 -4.80
CA GLY A 125 9.71 12.20 -3.43
C GLY A 125 8.27 11.71 -3.41
N ASN A 126 8.03 10.56 -2.78
CA ASN A 126 6.72 9.97 -2.62
C ASN A 126 6.68 9.02 -1.40
N ALA A 127 5.50 8.58 -1.02
CA ALA A 127 5.27 7.64 0.07
C ALA A 127 4.58 6.34 -0.41
N GLY A 128 4.82 5.95 -1.66
CA GLY A 128 4.14 4.83 -2.31
C GLY A 128 2.66 5.13 -2.58
N SER A 129 1.81 4.12 -2.54
CA SER A 129 0.36 4.32 -2.66
C SER A 129 -0.15 5.16 -1.48
N PHE A 130 -0.70 6.32 -1.79
CA PHE A 130 -1.17 7.27 -0.76
C PHE A 130 -2.58 6.95 -0.30
N PHE A 131 -3.39 6.33 -1.15
CA PHE A 131 -4.80 6.01 -0.88
C PHE A 131 -5.04 4.50 -0.88
N LYS A 132 -5.96 4.05 -0.01
CA LYS A 132 -6.47 2.68 0.01
C LYS A 132 -7.51 2.47 -1.09
N ASN A 133 -7.58 1.24 -1.58
CA ASN A 133 -8.72 0.81 -2.37
C ASN A 133 -9.97 0.73 -1.47
N PRO A 134 -11.03 1.51 -1.74
CA PRO A 134 -12.23 1.51 -0.90
C PRO A 134 -12.99 0.18 -1.00
N VAL A 135 -13.50 -0.28 0.13
CA VAL A 135 -14.39 -1.44 0.21
C VAL A 135 -15.81 -0.95 0.44
N VAL A 136 -16.70 -1.28 -0.47
CA VAL A 136 -18.08 -0.78 -0.47
C VAL A 136 -19.10 -1.94 -0.41
N GLU A 137 -20.31 -1.65 -0.02
CA GLU A 137 -21.43 -2.58 -0.06
C GLU A 137 -21.81 -2.96 -1.51
N ALA A 138 -22.23 -4.20 -1.73
CA ALA A 138 -22.56 -4.72 -3.06
C ALA A 138 -23.56 -3.85 -3.86
N PRO A 139 -24.62 -3.26 -3.26
CA PRO A 139 -25.51 -2.36 -3.99
C PRO A 139 -24.82 -1.10 -4.54
N VAL A 140 -23.86 -0.54 -3.79
CA VAL A 140 -23.07 0.63 -4.22
C VAL A 140 -22.19 0.24 -5.41
N ALA A 141 -21.47 -0.88 -5.32
CA ALA A 141 -20.67 -1.39 -6.41
C ALA A 141 -21.50 -1.66 -7.65
N LYS A 142 -22.68 -2.31 -7.51
CA LYS A 142 -23.57 -2.60 -8.63
C LYS A 142 -24.03 -1.33 -9.36
N ARG A 143 -24.37 -0.27 -8.62
CA ARG A 143 -24.74 1.03 -9.21
C ARG A 143 -23.59 1.60 -10.05
N LEU A 144 -22.38 1.63 -9.48
CA LEU A 144 -21.21 2.16 -10.17
C LEU A 144 -20.82 1.32 -11.39
N LEU A 145 -20.89 0.01 -11.31
CA LEU A 145 -20.59 -0.89 -12.43
C LEU A 145 -21.62 -0.80 -13.57
N ALA A 146 -22.86 -0.43 -13.26
CA ALA A 146 -23.85 -0.14 -14.29
C ALA A 146 -23.53 1.13 -15.09
N GLU A 147 -22.93 2.12 -14.42
CA GLU A 147 -22.51 3.39 -15.06
C GLU A 147 -21.10 3.29 -15.67
N TYR A 148 -20.21 2.51 -15.04
CA TYR A 148 -18.81 2.32 -15.44
C TYR A 148 -18.46 0.82 -15.51
N PRO A 149 -18.87 0.13 -16.60
CA PRO A 149 -18.65 -1.33 -16.73
C PRO A 149 -17.18 -1.76 -16.76
N ASP A 150 -16.28 -0.84 -17.12
CA ASP A 150 -14.83 -1.04 -17.22
C ASP A 150 -14.10 -0.81 -15.88
N MET A 151 -14.82 -0.46 -14.80
CA MET A 151 -14.20 -0.20 -13.51
C MET A 151 -13.63 -1.49 -12.88
N PRO A 152 -12.30 -1.56 -12.63
CA PRO A 152 -11.71 -2.72 -11.97
C PRO A 152 -12.24 -2.85 -10.54
N HIS A 153 -12.63 -4.08 -10.18
CA HIS A 153 -13.17 -4.39 -8.86
C HIS A 153 -12.82 -5.82 -8.45
N TYR A 154 -12.84 -6.08 -7.15
CA TYR A 154 -12.42 -7.35 -6.58
C TYR A 154 -13.36 -7.74 -5.45
N ALA A 155 -13.54 -9.05 -5.24
CA ALA A 155 -14.30 -9.55 -4.11
C ALA A 155 -13.65 -9.14 -2.78
N ALA A 156 -14.46 -8.77 -1.81
CA ALA A 156 -14.05 -8.49 -0.43
C ALA A 156 -14.84 -9.36 0.55
N PRO A 157 -14.38 -9.53 1.81
CA PRO A 157 -15.13 -10.29 2.82
C PRO A 157 -16.56 -9.80 2.99
N GLU A 158 -17.42 -10.68 3.49
CA GLU A 158 -18.84 -10.37 3.82
C GLU A 158 -19.67 -9.93 2.60
N GLY A 159 -19.32 -10.37 1.39
CA GLY A 159 -20.05 -10.01 0.17
C GLY A 159 -19.85 -8.58 -0.30
N ARG A 160 -18.91 -7.84 0.32
CA ARG A 160 -18.52 -6.50 -0.10
C ARG A 160 -17.63 -6.52 -1.34
N VAL A 161 -17.41 -5.37 -1.93
CA VAL A 161 -16.61 -5.20 -3.16
C VAL A 161 -15.54 -4.15 -2.94
N LYS A 162 -14.31 -4.49 -3.27
CA LYS A 162 -13.17 -3.58 -3.26
C LYS A 162 -13.03 -2.93 -4.64
N LEU A 163 -13.08 -1.60 -4.70
CA LEU A 163 -12.93 -0.83 -5.94
C LEU A 163 -11.49 -0.36 -6.12
N ALA A 164 -11.05 -0.21 -7.37
CA ALA A 164 -9.71 0.29 -7.68
C ALA A 164 -9.63 1.81 -7.50
N ALA A 165 -9.05 2.28 -6.38
CA ALA A 165 -8.91 3.72 -6.11
C ALA A 165 -8.10 4.44 -7.19
N GLY A 166 -7.07 3.81 -7.76
CA GLY A 166 -6.30 4.38 -8.86
C GLY A 166 -7.16 4.69 -10.08
N TRP A 167 -8.10 3.82 -10.43
CA TRP A 167 -9.06 4.05 -11.50
C TRP A 167 -10.02 5.21 -11.16
N LEU A 168 -10.53 5.24 -9.92
CA LEU A 168 -11.41 6.34 -9.47
C LEU A 168 -10.71 7.70 -9.55
N ILE A 169 -9.45 7.79 -9.10
CA ILE A 169 -8.64 9.00 -9.14
C ILE A 169 -8.35 9.42 -10.60
N ASP A 170 -7.98 8.47 -11.46
CA ASP A 170 -7.75 8.72 -12.90
C ASP A 170 -9.02 9.26 -13.57
N ARG A 171 -10.14 8.59 -13.37
CA ARG A 171 -11.45 9.01 -13.93
C ARG A 171 -12.01 10.28 -13.30
N ALA A 172 -11.58 10.66 -12.09
CA ALA A 172 -11.86 11.97 -11.51
C ALA A 172 -11.02 13.10 -12.13
N GLY A 173 -10.12 12.79 -13.07
CA GLY A 173 -9.26 13.76 -13.76
C GLY A 173 -8.06 14.20 -12.92
N MET A 174 -7.70 13.42 -11.90
CA MET A 174 -6.62 13.80 -10.99
C MET A 174 -5.27 13.16 -11.36
N LYS A 175 -5.22 12.13 -12.20
CA LYS A 175 -3.97 11.53 -12.65
C LYS A 175 -3.12 12.53 -13.43
N GLY A 176 -1.87 12.73 -13.01
CA GLY A 176 -0.99 13.76 -13.56
C GLY A 176 -1.33 15.19 -13.16
N TYR A 177 -2.44 15.42 -12.41
CA TYR A 177 -2.78 16.75 -11.91
C TYR A 177 -1.78 17.20 -10.86
N ARG A 178 -1.36 18.47 -10.94
CA ARG A 178 -0.38 19.09 -10.05
C ARG A 178 -0.88 20.44 -9.55
N GLU A 179 -0.62 20.72 -8.28
CA GLU A 179 -0.86 22.01 -7.64
C GLU A 179 0.40 22.38 -6.85
N GLY A 180 1.08 23.43 -7.29
CA GLY A 180 2.36 23.84 -6.69
C GLY A 180 3.43 22.75 -6.77
N SER A 181 3.94 22.35 -5.62
CA SER A 181 4.99 21.31 -5.50
C SER A 181 4.43 19.89 -5.30
N VAL A 182 3.10 19.71 -5.21
CA VAL A 182 2.48 18.40 -5.02
C VAL A 182 1.67 18.02 -6.25
N GLY A 183 1.68 16.74 -6.60
CA GLY A 183 0.88 16.24 -7.71
C GLY A 183 0.50 14.77 -7.55
N VAL A 184 -0.42 14.30 -8.40
CA VAL A 184 -0.64 12.87 -8.62
C VAL A 184 0.31 12.40 -9.71
N HIS A 185 1.00 11.30 -9.48
CA HIS A 185 1.95 10.75 -10.46
C HIS A 185 1.27 10.41 -11.79
N GLU A 186 1.93 10.74 -12.92
CA GLU A 186 1.36 10.65 -14.28
C GLU A 186 0.99 9.22 -14.70
N ARG A 187 1.67 8.21 -14.17
CA ARG A 187 1.44 6.81 -14.52
C ARG A 187 0.78 6.00 -13.42
N GLN A 188 0.86 6.45 -12.14
CA GLN A 188 0.37 5.75 -10.96
C GLN A 188 -0.52 6.67 -10.14
N ALA A 189 -1.83 6.65 -10.42
CA ALA A 189 -2.78 7.58 -9.82
C ALA A 189 -2.95 7.44 -8.29
N LEU A 190 -2.50 6.33 -7.68
CA LEU A 190 -2.48 6.17 -6.23
C LEU A 190 -1.33 6.91 -5.55
N VAL A 191 -0.31 7.33 -6.30
CA VAL A 191 0.93 7.91 -5.76
C VAL A 191 0.86 9.42 -5.80
N LEU A 192 0.94 10.06 -4.64
CA LEU A 192 1.21 11.50 -4.55
C LEU A 192 2.72 11.73 -4.59
N VAL A 193 3.12 12.73 -5.37
CA VAL A 193 4.52 13.06 -5.59
C VAL A 193 4.82 14.47 -5.11
N ASN A 194 6.00 14.64 -4.51
CA ASN A 194 6.58 15.93 -4.14
C ASN A 194 7.67 16.29 -5.16
N HIS A 195 7.41 17.30 -5.97
CA HIS A 195 8.36 17.82 -6.97
C HIS A 195 9.45 18.70 -6.38
N GLY A 196 9.55 18.74 -5.05
CA GLY A 196 10.54 19.49 -4.30
C GLY A 196 9.94 20.62 -3.47
N GLY A 197 10.33 20.69 -2.20
CA GLY A 197 9.99 21.77 -1.29
C GLY A 197 8.57 21.74 -0.68
N ALA A 198 7.73 20.77 -1.02
CA ALA A 198 6.42 20.67 -0.38
C ALA A 198 6.54 20.21 1.07
N THR A 199 5.78 20.85 1.94
CA THR A 199 5.59 20.46 3.33
C THR A 199 4.58 19.32 3.46
N GLY A 200 4.62 18.55 4.57
CA GLY A 200 3.61 17.53 4.86
C GLY A 200 2.19 18.08 4.88
N GLY A 201 2.00 19.32 5.38
CA GLY A 201 0.71 20.00 5.36
C GLY A 201 0.16 20.24 3.95
N GLU A 202 1.00 20.63 3.01
CA GLU A 202 0.62 20.80 1.60
C GLU A 202 0.25 19.47 0.94
N VAL A 203 1.00 18.42 1.23
CA VAL A 203 0.67 17.06 0.74
C VAL A 203 -0.69 16.60 1.27
N ILE A 204 -0.98 16.82 2.55
CA ILE A 204 -2.27 16.47 3.16
C ILE A 204 -3.42 17.31 2.57
N ALA A 205 -3.21 18.60 2.37
CA ALA A 205 -4.20 19.48 1.74
C ALA A 205 -4.52 19.01 0.31
N PHE A 206 -3.51 18.69 -0.46
CA PHE A 206 -3.66 18.14 -1.81
C PHE A 206 -4.37 16.78 -1.81
N ALA A 207 -4.04 15.88 -0.87
CA ALA A 207 -4.74 14.61 -0.72
C ALA A 207 -6.25 14.80 -0.49
N ARG A 208 -6.65 15.79 0.32
CA ARG A 208 -8.06 16.14 0.54
C ARG A 208 -8.73 16.64 -0.75
N THR A 209 -8.01 17.37 -1.60
CA THR A 209 -8.52 17.78 -2.92
C THR A 209 -8.80 16.54 -3.79
N VAL A 210 -7.90 15.57 -3.82
CA VAL A 210 -8.11 14.30 -4.56
C VAL A 210 -9.32 13.54 -4.00
N GLN A 211 -9.43 13.40 -2.67
CA GLN A 211 -10.57 12.76 -2.01
C GLN A 211 -11.89 13.46 -2.36
N ALA A 212 -11.92 14.80 -2.32
CA ALA A 212 -13.09 15.58 -2.66
C ALA A 212 -13.54 15.36 -4.12
N LYS A 213 -12.61 15.29 -5.06
CA LYS A 213 -12.89 15.04 -6.49
C LYS A 213 -13.45 13.65 -6.73
N VAL A 214 -12.93 12.63 -6.07
CA VAL A 214 -13.46 11.26 -6.15
C VAL A 214 -14.86 11.20 -5.55
N ARG A 215 -15.08 11.81 -4.38
CA ARG A 215 -16.40 11.88 -3.74
C ARG A 215 -17.42 12.65 -4.58
N GLU A 216 -17.04 13.79 -5.13
CA GLU A 216 -17.89 14.60 -6.01
C GLU A 216 -18.40 13.79 -7.20
N LYS A 217 -17.52 13.02 -7.84
CA LYS A 217 -17.84 12.30 -9.07
C LYS A 217 -18.56 10.97 -8.84
N PHE A 218 -18.14 10.19 -7.84
CA PHE A 218 -18.60 8.81 -7.66
C PHE A 218 -19.44 8.60 -6.39
N GLY A 219 -19.44 9.56 -5.45
CA GLY A 219 -20.04 9.40 -4.14
C GLY A 219 -19.26 8.42 -3.24
N ILE A 220 -17.97 8.19 -3.52
CA ILE A 220 -17.11 7.25 -2.80
C ILE A 220 -16.06 8.01 -2.01
N GLU A 221 -15.90 7.65 -0.74
CA GLU A 221 -14.78 8.09 0.10
C GLU A 221 -13.59 7.15 -0.14
N ILE A 222 -12.40 7.74 -0.28
CA ILE A 222 -11.14 7.00 -0.31
C ILE A 222 -10.28 7.44 0.88
N ASP A 223 -9.83 6.47 1.68
CA ASP A 223 -8.98 6.71 2.84
C ASP A 223 -7.51 6.81 2.46
N THR A 224 -6.73 7.52 3.28
CA THR A 224 -5.28 7.49 3.16
C THR A 224 -4.72 6.14 3.64
N GLU A 225 -3.73 5.62 2.93
CA GLU A 225 -2.96 4.44 3.35
C GLU A 225 -1.82 4.86 4.28
N VAL A 226 -1.23 6.02 4.02
CA VAL A 226 -0.12 6.57 4.80
C VAL A 226 -0.58 6.99 6.20
N ASN A 227 0.28 6.78 7.20
CA ASN A 227 0.05 7.26 8.55
C ASN A 227 0.41 8.75 8.62
N ILE A 228 -0.54 9.58 9.03
CA ILE A 228 -0.34 11.00 9.28
C ILE A 228 -0.03 11.13 10.77
N LEU A 229 1.18 11.59 11.09
CA LEU A 229 1.67 11.80 12.45
C LEU A 229 1.42 13.24 12.93
#